data_39f0023e44bb88163554992fba4f7ce1
#
_entry.id   39f0023e44bb88163554992fba4f7ce1
#
_cell.length_a   1.000
_cell.length_b   1.000
_cell.length_c   1.000
_cell.angle_alpha   90.00
_cell.angle_beta   90.00
_cell.angle_gamma   90.00
#
_symmetry.space_group_name_H-M   'P 1'
#
loop_
_entity.id
_entity.type
_entity.pdbx_description
1 polymer ?
#
loop_
_entity_poly.entity_id
_entity_poly.type
_entity_poly.pdbx_seq_one_letter_code
_entity_poly.pdbx_strand_id
1 'polypeptide(L)' 'MISATRSGYHRDPARACRMTELESRVLWLYAMGLNRVQIGARVGLSERTVGHYLTVAKEKLGASTLVHAVVIAMNEPAV' A
#
# COMPACT_ATOMS: atom_id res chain seq x y z
N MET A 1 -26.61 2.43 3.35
CA MET A 1 -26.22 2.70 3.25
C MET A 1 -25.56 3.11 3.11
N ILE A 2 -25.46 2.81 2.97
CA ILE A 2 -24.81 3.04 2.86
C ILE A 2 -24.12 3.60 2.63
N SER A 3 -24.05 3.58 2.55
CA SER A 3 -23.30 3.90 2.31
C SER A 3 -22.65 4.55 2.43
N ALA A 4 -22.64 4.38 2.73
CA ALA A 4 -22.04 4.85 2.86
C ALA A 4 -21.38 5.37 2.91
N THR A 5 -21.30 5.18 3.01
CA THR A 5 -20.71 5.47 3.12
C THR A 5 -20.04 6.00 2.89
N ARG A 6 -19.83 6.02 2.71
CA ARG A 6 -19.07 6.29 2.46
C ARG A 6 -18.54 7.34 2.60
N SER A 7 -18.30 7.69 3.00
CA SER A 7 -17.92 8.76 3.39
C SER A 7 -16.60 9.19 3.06
N GLY A 8 -16.26 10.30 2.98
CA GLY A 8 -15.13 10.82 2.52
C GLY A 8 -13.97 9.94 2.62
N TYR A 9 -13.62 9.72 3.71
CA TYR A 9 -12.64 8.76 3.93
C TYR A 9 -13.33 7.48 4.14
N HIS A 10 -13.11 6.58 3.36
CA HIS A 10 -13.68 5.32 3.66
C HIS A 10 -12.80 4.28 3.07
N ARG A 11 -12.89 3.16 3.59
CA ARG A 11 -12.14 2.08 3.14
C ARG A 11 -12.93 1.36 2.10
N ASP A 12 -12.47 1.50 0.93
CA ASP A 12 -13.08 0.83 -0.19
C ASP A 12 -12.38 -0.51 -0.33
N PRO A 13 -13.02 -1.61 -0.02
CA PRO A 13 -12.38 -2.90 -0.13
C PRO A 13 -11.86 -3.16 -1.54
N ALA A 14 -12.53 -2.62 -2.55
CA ALA A 14 -12.06 -2.81 -3.91
C ALA A 14 -10.72 -2.10 -4.13
N ARG A 15 -10.47 -1.03 -3.40
CA ARG A 15 -9.21 -0.33 -3.55
C ARG A 15 -8.05 -1.18 -3.09
N ALA A 16 -8.19 -1.83 -1.95
CA ALA A 16 -7.14 -2.72 -1.47
C ALA A 16 -7.00 -3.92 -2.39
N CYS A 17 -8.11 -4.40 -2.94
CA CYS A 17 -8.06 -5.53 -3.83
C CYS A 17 -7.41 -5.22 -5.16
N ARG A 18 -7.25 -3.94 -5.48
CA ARG A 18 -6.59 -3.56 -6.73
C ARG A 18 -5.09 -3.60 -6.64
N MET A 19 -4.54 -3.74 -5.45
CA MET A 19 -3.11 -3.83 -5.32
C MET A 19 -2.64 -5.17 -5.83
N THR A 20 -1.58 -5.14 -6.61
CA THR A 20 -0.98 -6.39 -7.04
C THR A 20 -0.25 -7.03 -5.89
N GLU A 21 0.05 -8.29 -6.04
CA GLU A 21 0.80 -8.99 -5.01
C GLU A 21 2.16 -8.34 -4.78
N LEU A 22 2.80 -7.90 -5.84
CA LEU A 22 4.11 -7.27 -5.72
C LEU A 22 4.00 -5.94 -4.99
N GLU A 23 2.98 -5.16 -5.29
CA GLU A 23 2.77 -3.89 -4.59
C GLU A 23 2.54 -4.13 -3.10
N SER A 24 1.75 -5.13 -2.77
CA SER A 24 1.51 -5.47 -1.37
C SER A 24 2.80 -5.90 -0.69
N ARG A 25 3.58 -6.71 -1.37
CA ARG A 25 4.83 -7.19 -0.78
C ARG A 25 5.79 -6.04 -0.53
N VAL A 26 5.90 -5.13 -1.49
CA VAL A 26 6.78 -3.98 -1.33
C VAL A 26 6.33 -3.14 -0.14
N LEU A 27 5.03 -2.90 -0.02
CA LEU A 27 4.52 -2.11 1.09
C LEU A 27 4.78 -2.81 2.43
N TRP A 28 4.59 -4.14 2.48
CA TRP A 28 4.86 -4.88 3.70
C TRP A 28 6.32 -4.84 4.10
N LEU A 29 7.22 -4.96 3.14
CA LEU A 29 8.63 -4.86 3.45
C LEU A 29 8.98 -3.48 3.97
N TYR A 30 8.36 -2.46 3.41
CA TYR A 30 8.54 -1.11 3.92
C TYR A 30 8.03 -1.01 5.36
N ALA A 31 6.89 -1.62 5.63
CA ALA A 31 6.33 -1.60 6.98
C ALA A 31 7.24 -2.32 7.99
N MET A 32 8.02 -3.28 7.51
CA MET A 32 8.94 -4.00 8.37
C MET A 32 10.24 -3.23 8.60
N GLY A 33 10.37 -2.06 8.03
CA GLY A 33 11.52 -1.23 8.31
C GLY A 33 12.60 -1.24 7.25
N LEU A 34 12.37 -1.93 6.14
CA LEU A 34 13.37 -1.97 5.09
C LEU A 34 13.33 -0.67 4.28
N ASN A 35 14.51 -0.20 3.87
CA ASN A 35 14.55 0.93 2.97
C ASN A 35 14.41 0.46 1.52
N ARG A 36 14.35 1.40 0.58
CA ARG A 36 14.09 1.07 -0.81
C ARG A 36 15.16 0.17 -1.40
N VAL A 37 16.40 0.38 -1.03
CA VAL A 37 17.49 -0.44 -1.54
C VAL A 37 17.31 -1.87 -1.05
N GLN A 38 17.00 -2.02 0.22
CA GLN A 38 16.82 -3.35 0.81
C GLN A 38 15.61 -4.05 0.22
N ILE A 39 14.53 -3.31 0.02
CA ILE A 39 13.34 -3.88 -0.59
C ILE A 39 13.67 -4.35 -1.99
N GLY A 40 14.36 -3.51 -2.76
CA GLY A 40 14.72 -3.87 -4.11
C GLY A 40 15.53 -5.14 -4.18
N ALA A 41 16.44 -5.31 -3.24
CA ALA A 41 17.26 -6.52 -3.19
C ALA A 41 16.40 -7.75 -2.93
N ARG A 42 15.34 -7.59 -2.14
CA ARG A 42 14.46 -8.71 -1.82
C ARG A 42 13.56 -9.10 -2.97
N VAL A 43 13.07 -8.12 -3.72
CA VAL A 43 12.08 -8.39 -4.77
C VAL A 43 12.66 -8.31 -6.17
N GLY A 44 13.95 -8.01 -6.30
CA GLY A 44 14.58 -7.97 -7.62
C GLY A 44 14.27 -6.72 -8.41
N LEU A 45 14.09 -5.60 -7.74
CA LEU A 45 13.78 -4.33 -8.41
C LEU A 45 14.80 -3.28 -8.01
N SER A 46 14.92 -2.26 -8.87
CA SER A 46 15.78 -1.13 -8.55
C SER A 46 15.13 -0.26 -7.48
N GLU A 47 15.96 0.54 -6.82
CA GLU A 47 15.47 1.45 -5.80
C GLU A 47 14.40 2.37 -6.37
N ARG A 48 14.62 2.85 -7.58
CA ARG A 48 13.67 3.76 -8.22
C ARG A 48 12.32 3.08 -8.44
N THR A 49 12.36 1.86 -8.91
CA THR A 49 11.15 1.11 -9.17
C THR A 49 10.40 0.82 -7.87
N VAL A 50 11.14 0.50 -6.81
CA VAL A 50 10.52 0.30 -5.51
C VAL A 50 9.80 1.57 -5.07
N GLY A 51 10.44 2.74 -5.25
CA GLY A 51 9.80 4.01 -4.93
C GLY A 51 8.51 4.20 -5.70
N HIS A 52 8.51 3.80 -6.97
CA HIS A 52 7.30 3.89 -7.77
C HIS A 52 6.20 3.00 -7.22
N TYR A 53 6.54 1.76 -6.88
CA TYR A 53 5.55 0.84 -6.32
C TYR A 53 4.97 1.37 -5.01
N LEU A 54 5.82 1.96 -4.17
CA LEU A 54 5.33 2.53 -2.91
C LEU A 54 4.37 3.68 -3.17
N THR A 55 4.69 4.53 -4.14
CA THR A 55 3.82 5.64 -4.48
C THR A 55 2.48 5.14 -5.01
N VAL A 56 2.52 4.14 -5.88
CA VAL A 56 1.29 3.58 -6.43
C VAL A 56 0.45 2.95 -5.33
N ALA A 57 1.08 2.21 -4.44
CA ALA A 57 0.36 1.60 -3.33
C ALA A 57 -0.30 2.65 -2.46
N LYS A 58 0.43 3.73 -2.17
CA LYS A 58 -0.13 4.82 -1.39
C LYS A 58 -1.36 5.41 -2.05
N GLU A 59 -1.27 5.62 -3.36
CA GLU A 59 -2.40 6.19 -4.08
C GLU A 59 -3.58 5.25 -4.12
N LYS A 60 -3.32 3.97 -4.32
CA LYS A 60 -4.41 3.00 -4.37
C LYS A 60 -5.14 2.88 -3.04
N LEU A 61 -4.43 3.09 -1.95
CA LEU A 61 -5.05 3.05 -0.63
C LEU A 61 -5.65 4.40 -0.22
N GLY A 62 -5.45 5.43 -1.02
CA GLY A 62 -5.98 6.74 -0.69
C GLY A 62 -5.26 7.39 0.48
N ALA A 63 -4.00 7.06 0.68
CA ALA A 63 -3.26 7.55 1.83
C ALA A 63 -2.51 8.83 1.49
N SER A 64 -2.28 9.64 2.51
CA SER A 64 -1.52 10.88 2.34
C SER A 64 -0.03 10.67 2.42
N THR A 65 0.39 9.67 3.17
CA THR A 65 1.81 9.36 3.35
C THR A 65 2.00 7.87 3.29
N LEU A 66 3.25 7.43 3.18
CA LEU A 66 3.54 6.01 3.21
C LEU A 66 3.20 5.40 4.56
N VAL A 67 3.44 6.12 5.64
CA VAL A 67 3.07 5.62 6.95
C VAL A 67 1.56 5.44 7.03
N HIS A 68 0.82 6.40 6.51
CA HIS A 68 -0.63 6.30 6.48
C HIS A 68 -1.07 5.09 5.64
N ALA A 69 -0.38 4.85 4.53
CA ALA A 69 -0.70 3.71 3.69
C ALA A 69 -0.51 2.40 4.45
N VAL A 70 0.56 2.29 5.22
CA VAL A 70 0.80 1.10 6.02
C VAL A 70 -0.31 0.91 7.04
N VAL A 71 -0.71 1.98 7.70
CA VAL A 71 -1.77 1.90 8.70
C VAL A 71 -3.07 1.43 8.06
N ILE A 72 -3.40 1.99 6.91
CA ILE A 72 -4.61 1.58 6.22
C ILE A 72 -4.53 0.10 5.84
N ALA A 73 -3.40 -0.32 5.29
CA ALA A 73 -3.24 -1.71 4.85
C ALA A 73 -3.36 -2.67 6.01
N MET A 74 -2.83 -2.30 7.17
CA MET A 74 -2.88 -3.18 8.32
C MET A 74 -4.28 -3.25 8.92
N ASN A 75 -5.08 -2.24 8.73
CA ASN A 75 -6.43 -2.21 9.28
C ASN A 75 -7.49 -2.68 8.31
N GLU A 76 -7.14 -2.86 7.03
CA GLU A 76 -8.10 -3.37 6.09
C GLU A 76 -8.28 -4.85 6.30
N PRO A 77 -9.51 -5.33 6.29
CA PRO A 77 -9.70 -6.77 6.36
C PRO A 77 -9.06 -7.39 5.13
N ALA A 78 -8.51 -8.53 5.31
CA ALA A 78 -7.90 -9.20 4.18
C ALA A 78 -8.95 -9.63 3.25
N VAL A 79 -9.89 -9.40 3.20
CA VAL A 79 -10.92 -9.71 2.34
C VAL A 79 -10.80 -10.57 1.44
#